data_b55ee2b1254b59b10f74df388216ff11
#
_entry.id   b55ee2b1254b59b10f74df388216ff11
#
_cell.length_a   1.000
_cell.length_b   1.000
_cell.length_c   1.000
_cell.angle_alpha   90.00
_cell.angle_beta   90.00
_cell.angle_gamma   90.00
#
_symmetry.space_group_name_H-M   'P 1'
#
loop_
_entity.id
_entity.type
_entity.pdbx_description
1 polymer ?
#
loop_
_entity_poly.entity_id
_entity_poly.type
_entity_poly.pdbx_seq_one_letter_code
_entity_poly.pdbx_strand_id
1 'polypeptide(L)'
;MSYAVFTMFKTAPDYRDEAISIINQLKEITLANGATGARIGMLGSGNNVGKLVVLQFFENMGDIESAYDALLESPLLKKAQESGKFSILYREVQKVVYDFGTHLSAQAKYIVLTIGTADDPALDTISKFADVLTSNGAISGRYGPITIGDKADGRTFLFGASYPSLSAMESAYDAVAADGISAELYKLVSVKKRQVVRLIN
;
A
#
# COMPACT_ATOMS: atom_id res chain seq x y z
N MET A 1 -7.59 -12.98 9.69
CA MET A 1 -7.89 -11.72 8.97
C MET A 1 -6.67 -10.85 9.16
N SER A 2 -6.21 -10.16 8.15
CA SER A 2 -5.05 -9.27 8.27
C SER A 2 -5.40 -7.83 7.87
N TYR A 3 -4.53 -6.92 8.23
CA TYR A 3 -4.69 -5.49 7.96
C TYR A 3 -3.46 -4.93 7.26
N ALA A 4 -3.68 -3.95 6.39
CA ALA A 4 -2.61 -3.15 5.83
C ALA A 4 -2.84 -1.68 6.20
N VAL A 5 -1.80 -1.02 6.68
CA VAL A 5 -1.84 0.40 6.99
C VAL A 5 -1.00 1.15 5.96
N PHE A 6 -1.63 2.09 5.30
CA PHE A 6 -1.00 2.98 4.34
C PHE A 6 -0.81 4.36 4.98
N THR A 7 0.43 4.79 5.10
CA THR A 7 0.77 6.14 5.59
C THR A 7 1.53 6.91 4.53
N MET A 8 1.09 8.13 4.23
CA MET A 8 1.78 9.05 3.32
C MET A 8 2.40 10.20 4.09
N PHE A 9 3.64 10.54 3.73
CA PHE A 9 4.40 11.62 4.33
C PHE A 9 4.73 12.72 3.32
N LYS A 10 4.67 13.95 3.80
CA LYS A 10 5.27 15.11 3.15
C LYS A 10 6.64 15.37 3.78
N THR A 11 7.65 15.55 2.94
CA THR A 11 9.00 15.91 3.36
C THR A 11 9.47 17.13 2.58
N ALA A 12 10.26 18.00 3.21
CA ALA A 12 11.00 19.03 2.48
C ALA A 12 12.04 18.34 1.56
N PRO A 13 12.34 18.91 0.37
CA PRO A 13 13.28 18.30 -0.58
C PRO A 13 14.68 18.04 0.02
N ASP A 14 15.17 18.97 0.83
CA ASP A 14 16.47 18.91 1.51
C ASP A 14 16.50 17.98 2.73
N TYR A 15 15.36 17.42 3.11
CA TYR A 15 15.20 16.51 4.27
C TYR A 15 14.87 15.09 3.87
N ARG A 16 14.81 14.79 2.58
CA ARG A 16 14.32 13.49 2.07
C ARG A 16 15.14 12.30 2.58
N ASP A 17 16.45 12.38 2.47
CA ASP A 17 17.33 11.25 2.84
C ASP A 17 17.30 11.00 4.36
N GLU A 18 17.26 12.07 5.14
CA GLU A 18 17.08 11.97 6.60
C GLU A 18 15.70 11.37 6.94
N ALA A 19 14.64 11.81 6.26
CA ALA A 19 13.31 11.25 6.43
C ALA A 19 13.26 9.75 6.11
N ILE A 20 13.92 9.29 5.05
CA ILE A 20 14.02 7.86 4.70
C ILE A 20 14.76 7.10 5.81
N SER A 21 15.86 7.65 6.33
CA SER A 21 16.59 7.06 7.46
C SER A 21 15.73 6.93 8.71
N ILE A 22 14.98 8.00 9.04
CA ILE A 22 14.05 8.00 10.17
C ILE A 22 12.94 6.97 9.98
N ILE A 23 12.30 6.93 8.80
CA ILE A 23 11.23 5.97 8.50
C ILE A 23 11.75 4.54 8.60
N ASN A 24 12.99 4.25 8.17
CA ASN A 24 13.58 2.93 8.34
C ASN A 24 13.74 2.55 9.82
N GLN A 25 14.14 3.47 10.67
CA GLN A 25 14.24 3.22 12.12
C GLN A 25 12.85 3.04 12.75
N LEU A 26 11.86 3.88 12.36
CA LEU A 26 10.47 3.73 12.80
C LEU A 26 9.84 2.40 12.34
N LYS A 27 10.22 1.91 11.15
CA LYS A 27 9.84 0.58 10.65
C LYS A 27 10.29 -0.53 11.62
N GLU A 28 11.52 -0.48 12.10
CA GLU A 28 12.03 -1.48 13.05
C GLU A 28 11.25 -1.45 14.39
N ILE A 29 10.85 -0.26 14.85
CA ILE A 29 9.98 -0.13 16.03
C ILE A 29 8.64 -0.84 15.79
N THR A 30 8.02 -0.64 14.64
CA THR A 30 6.71 -1.29 14.36
C THR A 30 6.85 -2.81 14.19
N LEU A 31 7.93 -3.29 13.57
CA LEU A 31 8.21 -4.72 13.45
C LEU A 31 8.43 -5.38 14.82
N ALA A 32 9.07 -4.69 15.75
CA ALA A 32 9.25 -5.18 17.12
C ALA A 32 7.95 -5.18 17.95
N ASN A 33 6.90 -4.47 17.50
CA ASN A 33 5.65 -4.27 18.23
C ASN A 33 4.41 -4.72 17.44
N GLY A 34 4.52 -5.80 16.68
CA GLY A 34 3.36 -6.50 16.10
C GLY A 34 3.19 -6.40 14.59
N ALA A 35 3.94 -5.54 13.89
CA ALA A 35 3.89 -5.55 12.44
C ALA A 35 4.57 -6.83 11.88
N THR A 36 3.89 -7.53 10.97
CA THR A 36 4.42 -8.72 10.29
C THR A 36 5.31 -8.38 9.11
N GLY A 37 5.34 -7.11 8.73
CA GLY A 37 6.18 -6.59 7.67
C GLY A 37 5.90 -5.14 7.33
N ALA A 38 6.83 -4.52 6.62
CA ALA A 38 6.65 -3.16 6.12
C ALA A 38 7.39 -2.95 4.79
N ARG A 39 6.87 -2.03 3.99
CA ARG A 39 7.50 -1.54 2.75
C ARG A 39 7.55 -0.02 2.78
N ILE A 40 8.67 0.53 2.37
CA ILE A 40 8.87 1.95 2.18
C ILE A 40 8.97 2.22 0.69
N GLY A 41 8.36 3.28 0.23
CA GLY A 41 8.45 3.67 -1.17
C GLY A 41 8.21 5.15 -1.40
N MET A 42 8.34 5.52 -2.65
CA MET A 42 8.06 6.88 -3.12
C MET A 42 7.03 6.81 -4.25
N LEU A 43 6.05 7.68 -4.20
CA LEU A 43 5.05 7.79 -5.26
C LEU A 43 5.71 8.30 -6.55
N GLY A 44 5.60 7.48 -7.61
CA GLY A 44 6.13 7.78 -8.94
C GLY A 44 5.10 8.35 -9.90
N SER A 45 3.82 8.41 -9.52
CA SER A 45 2.76 8.91 -10.39
C SER A 45 1.63 9.63 -9.63
N GLY A 46 0.82 10.42 -10.36
CA GLY A 46 -0.32 11.16 -9.81
C GLY A 46 0.09 12.43 -9.06
N ASN A 47 -0.89 13.08 -8.41
CA ASN A 47 -0.71 14.40 -7.76
C ASN A 47 0.24 14.39 -6.54
N ASN A 48 0.67 13.20 -6.12
CA ASN A 48 1.51 13.02 -4.94
C ASN A 48 2.93 12.50 -5.29
N VAL A 49 3.37 12.69 -6.53
CA VAL A 49 4.74 12.32 -6.97
C VAL A 49 5.80 12.86 -6.02
N GLY A 50 6.75 12.01 -5.67
CA GLY A 50 7.87 12.34 -4.78
C GLY A 50 7.55 12.24 -3.28
N LYS A 51 6.30 12.02 -2.87
CA LYS A 51 5.97 11.80 -1.47
C LYS A 51 6.35 10.39 -1.03
N LEU A 52 6.82 10.27 0.21
CA LEU A 52 7.16 8.99 0.80
C LEU A 52 5.88 8.29 1.28
N VAL A 53 5.86 6.97 1.15
CA VAL A 53 4.79 6.12 1.64
C VAL A 53 5.35 4.94 2.41
N VAL A 54 4.63 4.54 3.45
CA VAL A 54 4.90 3.33 4.21
C VAL A 54 3.66 2.46 4.17
N LEU A 55 3.85 1.20 3.83
CA LEU A 55 2.87 0.14 3.90
C LEU A 55 3.29 -0.79 5.04
N GLN A 56 2.44 -0.96 6.04
CA GLN A 56 2.69 -1.83 7.19
C GLN A 56 1.60 -2.90 7.24
N PHE A 57 1.96 -4.10 7.66
CA PHE A 57 1.07 -5.27 7.65
C PHE A 57 0.96 -5.83 9.05
N PHE A 58 -0.28 -6.21 9.44
CA PHE A 58 -0.63 -6.65 10.78
C PHE A 58 -1.62 -7.80 10.73
N GLU A 59 -1.61 -8.69 11.73
CA GLU A 59 -2.55 -9.79 11.83
C GLU A 59 -3.90 -9.34 12.40
N ASN A 60 -3.89 -8.36 13.30
CA ASN A 60 -5.09 -7.87 13.97
C ASN A 60 -4.96 -6.39 14.37
N MET A 61 -6.04 -5.80 14.89
CA MET A 61 -6.08 -4.39 15.28
C MET A 61 -5.27 -4.11 16.55
N GLY A 62 -5.15 -5.08 17.48
CA GLY A 62 -4.33 -4.93 18.69
C GLY A 62 -2.84 -4.78 18.37
N ASP A 63 -2.36 -5.45 17.33
CA ASP A 63 -0.98 -5.29 16.85
C ASP A 63 -0.75 -3.87 16.26
N ILE A 64 -1.78 -3.29 15.60
CA ILE A 64 -1.72 -1.90 15.13
C ILE A 64 -1.63 -0.95 16.31
N GLU A 65 -2.46 -1.15 17.35
CA GLU A 65 -2.47 -0.36 18.58
C GLU A 65 -1.08 -0.39 19.24
N SER A 66 -0.55 -1.59 19.50
CA SER A 66 0.77 -1.77 20.11
C SER A 66 1.90 -1.09 19.33
N ALA A 67 1.89 -1.24 17.99
CA ALA A 67 2.90 -0.62 17.14
C ALA A 67 2.80 0.91 17.17
N TYR A 68 1.60 1.46 17.23
CA TYR A 68 1.42 2.92 17.24
C TYR A 68 1.66 3.57 18.58
N ASP A 69 1.36 2.89 19.68
CA ASP A 69 1.77 3.34 21.02
C ASP A 69 3.29 3.44 21.09
N ALA A 70 4.01 2.41 20.63
CA ALA A 70 5.47 2.44 20.57
C ALA A 70 6.03 3.56 19.64
N LEU A 71 5.34 3.85 18.53
CA LEU A 71 5.72 4.97 17.65
C LEU A 71 5.50 6.34 18.32
N LEU A 72 4.40 6.52 19.05
CA LEU A 72 4.09 7.77 19.76
C LEU A 72 5.07 8.05 20.89
N GLU A 73 5.55 7.01 21.55
CA GLU A 73 6.57 7.11 22.61
C GLU A 73 7.98 7.35 22.03
N SER A 74 8.18 7.15 20.72
CA SER A 74 9.49 7.28 20.08
C SER A 74 9.97 8.73 20.01
N PRO A 75 11.12 9.06 20.62
CA PRO A 75 11.70 10.39 20.50
C PRO A 75 12.08 10.73 19.06
N LEU A 76 12.27 9.72 18.22
CA LEU A 76 12.63 9.87 16.82
C LEU A 76 11.49 10.47 15.99
N LEU A 77 10.24 9.98 16.18
CA LEU A 77 9.07 10.54 15.50
C LEU A 77 8.83 11.98 15.95
N LYS A 78 8.92 12.24 17.24
CA LYS A 78 8.77 13.57 17.82
C LYS A 78 9.78 14.56 17.23
N LYS A 79 11.07 14.21 17.24
CA LYS A 79 12.14 15.02 16.65
C LYS A 79 11.92 15.32 15.16
N ALA A 80 11.46 14.31 14.40
CA ALA A 80 11.16 14.48 12.98
C ALA A 80 10.05 15.50 12.75
N GLN A 81 8.97 15.41 13.54
CA GLN A 81 7.84 16.35 13.46
C GLN A 81 8.21 17.77 13.90
N GLU A 82 8.99 17.91 14.97
CA GLU A 82 9.47 19.21 15.48
C GLU A 82 10.39 19.94 14.48
N SER A 83 11.01 19.20 13.55
CA SER A 83 11.82 19.82 12.48
C SER A 83 10.99 20.72 11.54
N GLY A 84 9.67 20.56 11.49
CA GLY A 84 8.77 21.20 10.52
C GLY A 84 8.96 20.74 9.06
N LYS A 85 9.95 19.86 8.81
CA LYS A 85 10.31 19.36 7.47
C LYS A 85 9.67 17.99 7.14
N PHE A 86 9.00 17.37 8.12
CA PHE A 86 8.38 16.06 8.02
C PHE A 86 6.98 16.08 8.63
N SER A 87 5.99 15.61 7.89
CA SER A 87 4.61 15.52 8.39
C SER A 87 3.87 14.34 7.77
N ILE A 88 2.96 13.75 8.54
CA ILE A 88 2.00 12.78 8.05
C ILE A 88 0.89 13.54 7.33
N LEU A 89 0.60 13.18 6.07
CA LEU A 89 -0.49 13.77 5.30
C LEU A 89 -1.80 13.06 5.55
N TYR A 90 -1.77 11.73 5.51
CA TYR A 90 -2.89 10.89 5.87
C TYR A 90 -2.44 9.46 6.18
N ARG A 91 -3.30 8.74 6.87
CA ARG A 91 -3.14 7.34 7.20
C ARG A 91 -4.47 6.64 7.03
N GLU A 92 -4.45 5.48 6.39
CA GLU A 92 -5.63 4.67 6.17
C GLU A 92 -5.37 3.22 6.53
N VAL A 93 -6.37 2.57 7.11
CA VAL A 93 -6.33 1.15 7.46
C VAL A 93 -7.25 0.39 6.52
N GLN A 94 -6.68 -0.59 5.83
CA GLN A 94 -7.37 -1.54 4.97
C GLN A 94 -7.55 -2.85 5.73
N LYS A 95 -8.76 -3.40 5.74
CA LYS A 95 -9.01 -4.79 6.12
C LYS A 95 -8.79 -5.68 4.90
N VAL A 96 -7.78 -6.55 4.94
CA VAL A 96 -7.50 -7.44 3.82
C VAL A 96 -8.53 -8.57 3.79
N VAL A 97 -9.27 -8.68 2.70
CA VAL A 97 -10.28 -9.71 2.47
C VAL A 97 -9.89 -10.71 1.39
N TYR A 98 -8.90 -10.34 0.57
CA TYR A 98 -8.29 -11.21 -0.43
C TYR A 98 -6.81 -10.86 -0.59
N ASP A 99 -5.95 -11.87 -0.68
CA ASP A 99 -4.54 -11.71 -0.97
C ASP A 99 -4.00 -12.87 -1.82
N PHE A 100 -2.88 -12.65 -2.49
CA PHE A 100 -2.22 -13.65 -3.33
C PHE A 100 -0.71 -13.45 -3.41
N GLY A 101 -0.01 -14.52 -3.78
CA GLY A 101 1.42 -14.51 -4.08
C GLY A 101 2.33 -14.39 -2.85
N THR A 102 3.60 -14.07 -3.09
CA THR A 102 4.63 -14.00 -2.05
C THR A 102 4.82 -12.56 -1.57
N HIS A 103 4.26 -12.26 -0.41
CA HIS A 103 4.40 -10.96 0.22
C HIS A 103 5.83 -10.72 0.71
N LEU A 104 6.24 -9.46 0.73
CA LEU A 104 7.57 -9.01 1.15
C LEU A 104 8.74 -9.59 0.33
N SER A 105 8.48 -10.11 -0.88
CA SER A 105 9.52 -10.55 -1.79
C SER A 105 10.56 -9.45 -2.07
N ALA A 106 11.84 -9.77 -1.96
CA ALA A 106 12.94 -8.86 -2.30
C ALA A 106 12.98 -8.50 -3.80
N GLN A 107 12.31 -9.29 -4.65
CA GLN A 107 12.20 -9.02 -6.09
C GLN A 107 11.24 -7.87 -6.41
N ALA A 108 10.32 -7.55 -5.50
CA ALA A 108 9.36 -6.46 -5.71
C ALA A 108 10.10 -5.11 -5.70
N LYS A 109 9.98 -4.36 -6.81
CA LYS A 109 10.53 -3.00 -6.97
C LYS A 109 9.44 -1.94 -7.09
N TYR A 110 8.24 -2.35 -7.48
CA TYR A 110 7.11 -1.45 -7.71
C TYR A 110 5.84 -2.03 -7.07
N ILE A 111 4.98 -1.15 -6.61
CA ILE A 111 3.62 -1.48 -6.21
C ILE A 111 2.66 -0.57 -6.96
N VAL A 112 1.63 -1.14 -7.55
CA VAL A 112 0.49 -0.38 -8.10
C VAL A 112 -0.60 -0.36 -7.04
N LEU A 113 -0.98 0.84 -6.61
CA LEU A 113 -2.09 1.07 -5.71
C LEU A 113 -3.29 1.58 -6.51
N THR A 114 -4.37 0.83 -6.48
CA THR A 114 -5.64 1.18 -7.14
C THR A 114 -6.71 1.38 -6.08
N ILE A 115 -7.34 2.55 -6.08
CA ILE A 115 -8.48 2.87 -5.24
C ILE A 115 -9.72 2.90 -6.13
N GLY A 116 -10.76 2.23 -5.71
CA GLY A 116 -12.05 2.19 -6.39
C GLY A 116 -13.20 2.13 -5.40
N THR A 117 -14.41 2.32 -5.91
CA THR A 117 -15.64 2.16 -5.13
C THR A 117 -16.47 1.03 -5.70
N ALA A 118 -17.09 0.24 -4.82
CA ALA A 118 -17.99 -0.86 -5.16
C ALA A 118 -19.05 -1.00 -4.08
N ASP A 119 -20.20 -1.56 -4.43
CA ASP A 119 -21.25 -1.90 -3.47
C ASP A 119 -21.00 -3.26 -2.79
N ASP A 120 -20.22 -4.11 -3.44
CA ASP A 120 -19.83 -5.44 -3.00
C ASP A 120 -18.34 -5.66 -3.26
N PRO A 121 -17.60 -6.45 -2.44
CA PRO A 121 -16.18 -6.73 -2.64
C PRO A 121 -15.82 -7.38 -3.98
N ALA A 122 -16.78 -7.93 -4.72
CA ALA A 122 -16.58 -8.58 -6.03
C ALA A 122 -15.47 -9.65 -6.02
N LEU A 123 -15.39 -10.46 -4.95
CA LEU A 123 -14.25 -11.35 -4.67
C LEU A 123 -13.98 -12.36 -5.79
N ASP A 124 -15.03 -12.93 -6.42
CA ASP A 124 -14.86 -13.88 -7.52
C ASP A 124 -14.17 -13.24 -8.74
N THR A 125 -14.57 -11.99 -9.06
CA THR A 125 -13.97 -11.24 -10.17
C THR A 125 -12.55 -10.78 -9.81
N ILE A 126 -12.33 -10.34 -8.58
CA ILE A 126 -11.01 -9.97 -8.06
C ILE A 126 -10.06 -11.17 -8.07
N SER A 127 -10.52 -12.38 -7.71
CA SER A 127 -9.70 -13.58 -7.77
C SER A 127 -9.23 -13.88 -9.20
N LYS A 128 -10.16 -13.90 -10.16
CA LYS A 128 -9.81 -14.10 -11.58
C LYS A 128 -8.86 -13.03 -12.11
N PHE A 129 -9.09 -11.78 -11.74
CA PHE A 129 -8.20 -10.67 -12.09
C PHE A 129 -6.79 -10.87 -11.51
N ALA A 130 -6.69 -11.33 -10.26
CA ALA A 130 -5.42 -11.64 -9.60
C ALA A 130 -4.68 -12.82 -10.25
N ASP A 131 -5.41 -13.83 -10.71
CA ASP A 131 -4.85 -15.01 -11.43
C ASP A 131 -4.20 -14.57 -12.74
N VAL A 132 -4.86 -13.69 -13.52
CA VAL A 132 -4.29 -13.15 -14.76
C VAL A 132 -3.05 -12.30 -14.45
N LEU A 133 -3.11 -11.43 -13.43
CA LEU A 133 -1.95 -10.62 -13.02
C LEU A 133 -0.76 -11.49 -12.62
N THR A 134 -0.99 -12.52 -11.81
CA THR A 134 0.08 -13.40 -11.29
C THR A 134 0.72 -14.21 -12.40
N SER A 135 -0.08 -14.74 -13.33
CA SER A 135 0.40 -15.49 -14.49
C SER A 135 1.24 -14.63 -15.44
N ASN A 136 1.16 -13.29 -15.32
CA ASN A 136 1.83 -12.34 -16.21
C ASN A 136 2.78 -11.38 -15.47
N GLY A 137 3.29 -11.78 -14.30
CA GLY A 137 4.43 -11.11 -13.67
C GLY A 137 4.14 -10.33 -12.39
N ALA A 138 2.91 -10.32 -11.87
CA ALA A 138 2.67 -9.83 -10.51
C ALA A 138 3.24 -10.82 -9.49
N ILE A 139 3.92 -10.30 -8.47
CA ILE A 139 4.53 -11.11 -7.41
C ILE A 139 3.54 -11.41 -6.30
N SER A 140 2.75 -10.43 -5.92
CA SER A 140 1.76 -10.53 -4.83
C SER A 140 0.77 -9.37 -4.90
N GLY A 141 -0.34 -9.53 -4.22
CA GLY A 141 -1.29 -8.42 -4.04
C GLY A 141 -2.19 -8.60 -2.83
N ARG A 142 -2.80 -7.49 -2.43
CA ARG A 142 -3.80 -7.43 -1.36
C ARG A 142 -4.97 -6.56 -1.79
N TYR A 143 -6.16 -6.99 -1.41
CA TYR A 143 -7.41 -6.30 -1.70
C TYR A 143 -8.31 -6.27 -0.49
N GLY A 144 -9.03 -5.16 -0.32
CA GLY A 144 -10.05 -5.04 0.70
C GLY A 144 -10.54 -3.61 0.93
N PRO A 145 -11.59 -3.45 1.74
CA PRO A 145 -12.13 -2.14 2.06
C PRO A 145 -11.20 -1.33 2.95
N ILE A 146 -11.22 -0.02 2.77
CA ILE A 146 -10.66 0.94 3.73
C ILE A 146 -11.65 1.03 4.89
N THR A 147 -11.20 0.69 6.09
CA THR A 147 -12.05 0.60 7.29
C THR A 147 -11.83 1.75 8.27
N ILE A 148 -10.67 2.41 8.22
CA ILE A 148 -10.34 3.57 9.05
C ILE A 148 -9.59 4.58 8.20
N GLY A 149 -9.92 5.86 8.33
CA GLY A 149 -9.35 6.99 7.60
C GLY A 149 -10.40 7.77 6.81
N ASP A 150 -9.95 8.76 6.04
CA ASP A 150 -10.85 9.69 5.33
C ASP A 150 -11.71 9.00 4.25
N LYS A 151 -11.29 7.83 3.78
CA LYS A 151 -12.00 7.04 2.75
C LYS A 151 -12.74 5.83 3.31
N ALA A 152 -12.92 5.75 4.62
CA ALA A 152 -13.65 4.67 5.28
C ALA A 152 -15.18 4.89 5.19
N ASP A 153 -15.71 4.87 3.96
CA ASP A 153 -17.12 5.10 3.62
C ASP A 153 -17.93 3.79 3.44
N GLY A 154 -17.31 2.65 3.73
CA GLY A 154 -17.89 1.33 3.54
C GLY A 154 -17.91 0.83 2.09
N ARG A 155 -17.61 1.69 1.11
CA ARG A 155 -17.64 1.40 -0.33
C ARG A 155 -16.29 1.57 -1.02
N THR A 156 -15.32 2.18 -0.35
CA THR A 156 -13.97 2.39 -0.91
C THR A 156 -13.07 1.21 -0.62
N PHE A 157 -12.51 0.65 -1.70
CA PHE A 157 -11.59 -0.47 -1.69
C PHE A 157 -10.21 -0.05 -2.19
N LEU A 158 -9.18 -0.65 -1.60
CA LEU A 158 -7.80 -0.54 -2.05
C LEU A 158 -7.34 -1.90 -2.58
N PHE A 159 -6.75 -1.90 -3.77
CA PHE A 159 -6.01 -3.02 -4.35
C PHE A 159 -4.56 -2.60 -4.53
N GLY A 160 -3.64 -3.37 -3.95
CA GLY A 160 -2.20 -3.20 -4.11
C GLY A 160 -1.59 -4.45 -4.75
N ALA A 161 -0.90 -4.30 -5.89
CA ALA A 161 -0.16 -5.40 -6.52
C ALA A 161 1.30 -5.03 -6.73
N SER A 162 2.22 -5.96 -6.44
CA SER A 162 3.67 -5.77 -6.52
C SER A 162 4.27 -6.40 -7.77
N TYR A 163 5.30 -5.75 -8.32
CA TYR A 163 5.96 -6.14 -9.57
C TYR A 163 7.48 -5.98 -9.48
N PRO A 164 8.26 -6.84 -10.20
CA PRO A 164 9.71 -6.73 -10.25
C PRO A 164 10.21 -5.59 -11.15
N SER A 165 9.38 -5.15 -12.12
CA SER A 165 9.72 -4.09 -13.07
C SER A 165 8.45 -3.42 -13.61
N LEU A 166 8.61 -2.25 -14.25
CA LEU A 166 7.52 -1.59 -14.99
C LEU A 166 7.09 -2.41 -16.22
N SER A 167 8.02 -3.11 -16.87
CA SER A 167 7.69 -3.98 -18.00
C SER A 167 6.84 -5.18 -17.57
N ALA A 168 7.12 -5.80 -16.40
CA ALA A 168 6.27 -6.85 -15.87
C ALA A 168 4.87 -6.32 -15.51
N MET A 169 4.80 -5.10 -14.99
CA MET A 169 3.53 -4.44 -14.74
C MET A 169 2.74 -4.22 -16.03
N GLU A 170 3.39 -3.68 -17.09
CA GLU A 170 2.80 -3.47 -18.41
C GLU A 170 2.25 -4.78 -18.98
N SER A 171 3.09 -5.83 -19.05
CA SER A 171 2.67 -7.16 -19.53
C SER A 171 1.45 -7.72 -18.79
N ALA A 172 1.41 -7.56 -17.45
CA ALA A 172 0.30 -8.03 -16.64
C ALA A 172 -1.00 -7.26 -16.94
N TYR A 173 -0.93 -5.94 -17.13
CA TYR A 173 -2.12 -5.14 -17.47
C TYR A 173 -2.58 -5.35 -18.92
N ASP A 174 -1.67 -5.58 -19.87
CA ASP A 174 -2.00 -5.94 -21.24
C ASP A 174 -2.72 -7.30 -21.29
N ALA A 175 -2.24 -8.28 -20.52
CA ALA A 175 -2.90 -9.58 -20.39
C ALA A 175 -4.30 -9.47 -19.80
N VAL A 176 -4.48 -8.66 -18.76
CA VAL A 176 -5.80 -8.37 -18.16
C VAL A 176 -6.76 -7.72 -19.16
N ALA A 177 -6.25 -6.82 -20.01
CA ALA A 177 -7.05 -6.20 -21.06
C ALA A 177 -7.43 -7.19 -22.16
N ALA A 178 -6.50 -8.06 -22.58
CA ALA A 178 -6.71 -9.06 -23.60
C ALA A 178 -7.67 -10.19 -23.14
N ASP A 179 -7.62 -10.59 -21.89
CA ASP A 179 -8.51 -11.59 -21.28
C ASP A 179 -9.97 -11.10 -21.18
N GLY A 180 -10.16 -9.79 -21.08
CA GLY A 180 -11.48 -9.17 -20.90
C GLY A 180 -11.95 -9.07 -19.45
N ILE A 181 -11.21 -9.62 -18.47
CA ILE A 181 -11.58 -9.58 -17.05
C ILE A 181 -11.65 -8.15 -16.51
N SER A 182 -10.88 -7.22 -17.08
CA SER A 182 -10.97 -5.80 -16.73
C SER A 182 -12.34 -5.22 -17.05
N ALA A 183 -12.96 -5.61 -18.17
CA ALA A 183 -14.28 -5.12 -18.54
C ALA A 183 -15.37 -5.66 -17.60
N GLU A 184 -15.22 -6.90 -17.10
CA GLU A 184 -16.10 -7.45 -16.07
C GLU A 184 -15.92 -6.72 -14.74
N LEU A 185 -14.67 -6.52 -14.32
CA LEU A 185 -14.36 -5.82 -13.07
C LEU A 185 -14.90 -4.37 -13.08
N TYR A 186 -14.76 -3.64 -14.18
CA TYR A 186 -15.22 -2.24 -14.27
C TYR A 186 -16.75 -2.07 -14.29
N LYS A 187 -17.52 -3.15 -14.47
CA LYS A 187 -18.99 -3.14 -14.24
C LYS A 187 -19.31 -3.13 -12.74
N LEU A 188 -18.44 -3.69 -11.91
CA LEU A 188 -18.64 -3.86 -10.46
C LEU A 188 -17.89 -2.82 -9.64
N VAL A 189 -16.71 -2.38 -10.12
CA VAL A 189 -15.82 -1.47 -9.41
C VAL A 189 -15.57 -0.22 -10.23
N SER A 190 -15.90 0.95 -9.67
CA SER A 190 -15.55 2.24 -10.26
C SER A 190 -14.16 2.66 -9.80
N VAL A 191 -13.15 2.46 -10.65
CA VAL A 191 -11.77 2.87 -10.36
C VAL A 191 -11.67 4.39 -10.31
N LYS A 192 -11.24 4.93 -9.18
CA LYS A 192 -11.09 6.37 -8.92
C LYS A 192 -9.65 6.83 -9.10
N LYS A 193 -8.68 5.98 -8.75
CA LYS A 193 -7.28 6.37 -8.75
C LYS A 193 -6.38 5.14 -8.90
N ARG A 194 -5.32 5.30 -9.68
CA ARG A 194 -4.23 4.33 -9.78
C ARG A 194 -2.90 5.06 -9.67
N GLN A 195 -2.02 4.57 -8.82
CA GLN A 195 -0.71 5.17 -8.57
C GLN A 195 0.37 4.10 -8.51
N VAL A 196 1.56 4.45 -8.98
CA VAL A 196 2.74 3.60 -8.88
C VAL A 196 3.61 4.07 -7.72
N VAL A 197 4.00 3.16 -6.87
CA VAL A 197 5.00 3.34 -5.81
C VAL A 197 6.28 2.64 -6.25
N ARG A 198 7.39 3.35 -6.27
CA ARG A 198 8.72 2.75 -6.36
C ARG A 198 9.19 2.42 -4.96
N LEU A 199 9.48 1.15 -4.70
CA LEU A 199 10.01 0.71 -3.40
C LEU A 199 11.44 1.21 -3.21
N ILE A 200 11.74 1.57 -1.96
CA ILE A 200 13.05 1.95 -1.47
C ILE A 200 13.50 0.78 -0.59
N ASN A 201 14.54 0.07 -1.03
CA ASN A 201 15.13 -1.06 -0.31
C ASN A 201 16.26 -0.57 0.57
#